data_1f19157018cea1ca46bbccf741027ac3
#
_entry.id   1f19157018cea1ca46bbccf741027ac3
#
_cell.length_a   1.000
_cell.length_b   1.000
_cell.length_c   1.000
_cell.angle_alpha   90.00
_cell.angle_beta   90.00
_cell.angle_gamma   90.00
#
_symmetry.space_group_name_H-M   'P 1'
#
loop_
_entity.id
_entity.type
_entity.pdbx_description
1 polymer ?
#
loop_
_entity_poly.entity_id
_entity_poly.type
_entity_poly.pdbx_seq_one_letter_code
_entity_poly.pdbx_strand_id
1 'polypeptide(L)'
;MKLQGTKLLIITGLLLFIVMGCDKTTFTTKPQISFKNISNTTLSATNPILFFEIRFTDKEGDVQDTLWVQKISKVCPNSPGVQFISKNKVPDFTSVPNQEGVLEIGFAYNANIGNYPVITGCGNKNDTATFKFWLRDKAKNISDTLVSPPIILLR
;
A
#
# COMPACT_ATOMS: atom_id res chain seq x y z
N MET A 1 -26.33 -19.67 49.90
CA MET A 1 -25.37 -18.71 49.29
C MET A 1 -24.57 -19.26 48.08
N LYS A 2 -25.12 -20.14 47.22
CA LYS A 2 -24.41 -20.72 46.03
C LYS A 2 -24.95 -20.25 44.63
N LEU A 3 -25.99 -19.44 44.61
CA LEU A 3 -26.64 -19.04 43.33
C LEU A 3 -26.11 -17.72 42.73
N GLN A 4 -25.38 -16.90 43.49
CA GLN A 4 -24.87 -15.62 42.99
C GLN A 4 -23.54 -15.76 42.19
N GLY A 5 -22.71 -16.75 42.50
CA GLY A 5 -21.44 -16.99 41.80
C GLY A 5 -21.62 -17.48 40.37
N THR A 6 -22.63 -18.30 40.13
CA THR A 6 -22.93 -18.90 38.81
C THR A 6 -23.49 -17.85 37.82
N LYS A 7 -24.29 -16.91 38.32
CA LYS A 7 -24.83 -15.82 37.46
C LYS A 7 -23.74 -14.82 37.08
N LEU A 8 -22.80 -14.54 37.95
CA LEU A 8 -21.66 -13.65 37.65
C LEU A 8 -20.73 -14.27 36.60
N LEU A 9 -20.44 -15.58 36.70
CA LEU A 9 -19.62 -16.30 35.70
C LEU A 9 -20.26 -16.35 34.31
N ILE A 10 -21.59 -16.49 34.20
CA ILE A 10 -22.32 -16.50 32.93
C ILE A 10 -22.30 -15.10 32.29
N ILE A 11 -22.45 -14.04 33.10
CA ILE A 11 -22.42 -12.65 32.57
C ILE A 11 -21.01 -12.29 32.11
N THR A 12 -19.95 -12.71 32.84
CA THR A 12 -18.55 -12.46 32.42
C THR A 12 -18.18 -13.26 31.18
N GLY A 13 -18.67 -14.49 31.03
CA GLY A 13 -18.48 -15.29 29.81
C GLY A 13 -19.20 -14.71 28.58
N LEU A 14 -20.41 -14.13 28.76
CA LEU A 14 -21.15 -13.51 27.67
C LEU A 14 -20.53 -12.18 27.20
N LEU A 15 -19.87 -11.44 28.12
CA LEU A 15 -19.19 -10.19 27.76
C LEU A 15 -17.91 -10.41 26.95
N LEU A 16 -17.25 -11.57 27.06
CA LEU A 16 -16.02 -11.89 26.32
C LEU A 16 -16.28 -12.23 24.83
N PHE A 17 -17.50 -12.57 24.46
CA PHE A 17 -17.85 -12.93 23.08
C PHE A 17 -18.16 -11.74 22.15
N ILE A 18 -18.20 -10.51 22.67
CA ILE A 18 -18.61 -9.32 21.91
C ILE A 18 -17.41 -8.66 21.17
N VAL A 19 -16.16 -9.11 21.36
CA VAL A 19 -14.96 -8.49 20.77
C VAL A 19 -14.41 -9.24 19.55
N MET A 20 -15.10 -10.19 18.95
CA MET A 20 -14.75 -10.68 17.62
C MET A 20 -15.40 -9.75 16.57
N GLY A 21 -14.89 -8.52 16.48
CA GLY A 21 -15.13 -7.63 15.36
C GLY A 21 -14.57 -8.29 14.09
N CYS A 22 -15.45 -8.87 13.29
CA CYS A 22 -15.11 -9.27 11.93
C CYS A 22 -14.75 -8.00 11.18
N ASP A 23 -13.50 -7.84 10.74
CA ASP A 23 -13.08 -6.77 9.84
C ASP A 23 -13.84 -6.93 8.52
N LYS A 24 -15.02 -6.30 8.47
CA LYS A 24 -15.88 -6.35 7.30
C LYS A 24 -15.26 -5.44 6.24
N THR A 25 -14.78 -6.01 5.15
CA THR A 25 -14.32 -5.25 3.98
C THR A 25 -15.40 -4.25 3.57
N THR A 26 -15.09 -2.96 3.63
CA THR A 26 -16.02 -1.90 3.25
C THR A 26 -15.76 -1.52 1.79
N PHE A 27 -16.80 -1.61 0.96
CA PHE A 27 -16.75 -1.16 -0.43
C PHE A 27 -17.40 0.22 -0.52
N THR A 28 -16.66 1.19 -1.03
CA THR A 28 -17.10 2.57 -1.23
C THR A 28 -16.90 2.98 -2.68
N THR A 29 -17.68 3.96 -3.17
CA THR A 29 -17.51 4.56 -4.50
C THR A 29 -16.14 5.18 -4.70
N LYS A 30 -15.53 5.68 -3.63
CA LYS A 30 -14.14 6.10 -3.61
C LYS A 30 -13.26 4.87 -3.41
N PRO A 31 -12.31 4.56 -4.33
CA PRO A 31 -11.42 3.41 -4.16
C PRO A 31 -10.69 3.46 -2.82
N GLN A 32 -10.57 2.32 -2.16
CA GLN A 32 -9.76 2.18 -0.95
C GLN A 32 -8.49 1.41 -1.29
N ILE A 33 -7.35 1.82 -0.74
CA ILE A 33 -6.08 1.12 -0.93
C ILE A 33 -5.36 0.89 0.39
N SER A 34 -4.67 -0.25 0.49
CA SER A 34 -3.82 -0.61 1.63
C SER A 34 -2.64 -1.45 1.17
N PHE A 35 -1.55 -1.48 1.96
CA PHE A 35 -0.48 -2.44 1.65
C PHE A 35 -0.90 -3.85 2.00
N LYS A 36 -0.71 -4.78 1.06
CA LYS A 36 -0.75 -6.21 1.29
C LYS A 36 0.65 -6.73 1.63
N ASN A 37 1.67 -6.27 0.88
CA ASN A 37 3.06 -6.67 1.09
C ASN A 37 4.03 -5.59 0.58
N ILE A 38 5.23 -5.58 1.13
CA ILE A 38 6.39 -4.82 0.64
C ILE A 38 7.57 -5.78 0.66
N SER A 39 8.17 -6.06 -0.49
CA SER A 39 9.18 -7.11 -0.62
C SER A 39 10.44 -6.86 0.21
N ASN A 40 10.88 -5.61 0.25
CA ASN A 40 12.08 -5.19 0.94
C ASN A 40 11.94 -3.78 1.53
N THR A 41 12.47 -3.56 2.72
CA THR A 41 12.60 -2.22 3.32
C THR A 41 14.03 -1.69 3.26
N THR A 42 14.98 -2.49 2.74
CA THR A 42 16.38 -2.09 2.54
C THR A 42 16.85 -2.54 1.17
N LEU A 43 17.27 -1.59 0.34
CA LEU A 43 17.78 -1.81 -1.00
C LEU A 43 19.27 -1.53 -1.06
N SER A 44 20.00 -2.32 -1.85
CA SER A 44 21.43 -2.19 -2.11
C SER A 44 21.77 -2.70 -3.52
N ALA A 45 23.00 -2.58 -3.93
CA ALA A 45 23.48 -3.13 -5.21
C ALA A 45 23.27 -4.67 -5.31
N THR A 46 23.29 -5.38 -4.19
CA THR A 46 23.08 -6.85 -4.14
C THR A 46 21.61 -7.24 -3.97
N ASN A 47 20.75 -6.30 -3.55
CA ASN A 47 19.32 -6.50 -3.38
C ASN A 47 18.56 -5.28 -3.93
N PRO A 48 18.55 -5.09 -5.25
CA PRO A 48 18.09 -3.84 -5.86
C PRO A 48 16.58 -3.81 -6.15
N ILE A 49 15.83 -4.89 -5.96
CA ILE A 49 14.42 -4.97 -6.37
C ILE A 49 13.49 -4.67 -5.21
N LEU A 50 12.53 -3.79 -5.46
CA LEU A 50 11.47 -3.41 -4.55
C LEU A 50 10.11 -3.62 -5.22
N PHE A 51 9.24 -4.41 -4.57
CA PHE A 51 7.83 -4.53 -4.95
C PHE A 51 6.92 -4.03 -3.85
N PHE A 52 5.87 -3.35 -4.26
CA PHE A 52 4.70 -3.04 -3.43
C PHE A 52 3.50 -3.80 -3.97
N GLU A 53 2.90 -4.64 -3.14
CA GLU A 53 1.58 -5.21 -3.37
C GLU A 53 0.54 -4.34 -2.67
N ILE A 54 -0.32 -3.71 -3.45
CA ILE A 54 -1.35 -2.80 -2.98
C ILE A 54 -2.70 -3.46 -3.19
N ARG A 55 -3.37 -3.83 -2.09
CA ARG A 55 -4.76 -4.27 -2.13
C ARG A 55 -5.64 -3.06 -2.40
N PHE A 56 -6.62 -3.22 -3.27
CA PHE A 56 -7.68 -2.25 -3.47
C PHE A 56 -9.04 -2.86 -3.25
N THR A 57 -10.01 -2.02 -2.88
CA THR A 57 -11.44 -2.33 -2.88
C THR A 57 -12.19 -1.17 -3.52
N ASP A 58 -13.22 -1.49 -4.29
CA ASP A 58 -14.04 -0.53 -4.98
C ASP A 58 -15.46 -1.05 -5.18
N LYS A 59 -16.46 -0.18 -4.97
CA LYS A 59 -17.87 -0.58 -5.04
C LYS A 59 -18.34 -0.83 -6.46
N GLU A 60 -17.95 0.01 -7.40
CA GLU A 60 -18.31 -0.06 -8.80
C GLU A 60 -17.37 -0.98 -9.61
N GLY A 61 -16.17 -1.24 -9.09
CA GLY A 61 -15.15 -2.09 -9.71
C GLY A 61 -14.49 -1.49 -10.94
N ASP A 62 -14.41 -0.16 -11.02
CA ASP A 62 -13.93 0.56 -12.19
C ASP A 62 -12.57 1.24 -11.98
N VAL A 63 -11.68 0.63 -11.17
CA VAL A 63 -10.35 1.18 -10.81
C VAL A 63 -9.32 1.21 -11.95
N GLN A 64 -9.68 0.79 -13.17
CA GLN A 64 -8.76 0.69 -14.34
C GLN A 64 -8.44 2.07 -14.95
N ASP A 65 -8.00 3.03 -14.13
CA ASP A 65 -7.51 4.33 -14.61
C ASP A 65 -6.02 4.49 -14.23
N THR A 66 -5.68 5.10 -13.12
CA THR A 66 -4.29 5.48 -12.82
C THR A 66 -3.92 5.21 -11.36
N LEU A 67 -2.82 4.49 -11.17
CA LEU A 67 -2.09 4.44 -9.91
C LEU A 67 -0.93 5.44 -9.96
N TRP A 68 -0.97 6.42 -9.08
CA TRP A 68 0.09 7.39 -8.90
C TRP A 68 1.06 6.91 -7.86
N VAL A 69 2.35 7.14 -8.12
CA VAL A 69 3.43 6.85 -7.17
C VAL A 69 4.33 8.05 -7.06
N GLN A 70 4.54 8.52 -5.83
CA GLN A 70 5.49 9.56 -5.52
C GLN A 70 6.58 9.01 -4.59
N LYS A 71 7.83 9.12 -4.99
CA LYS A 71 8.99 8.85 -4.12
C LYS A 71 9.50 10.17 -3.54
N ILE A 72 9.72 10.20 -2.24
CA ILE A 72 10.28 11.33 -1.49
C ILE A 72 11.53 10.87 -0.78
N SER A 73 12.68 11.50 -1.09
CA SER A 73 13.93 11.31 -0.38
C SER A 73 13.97 12.16 0.89
N LYS A 74 14.45 11.59 1.98
CA LYS A 74 14.70 12.34 3.23
C LYS A 74 16.02 13.12 3.16
N VAL A 75 17.04 12.57 2.51
CA VAL A 75 18.40 13.11 2.48
C VAL A 75 18.57 14.14 1.38
N CYS A 76 17.94 13.91 0.22
CA CYS A 76 18.01 14.78 -0.96
C CYS A 76 16.61 15.24 -1.42
N PRO A 77 15.84 15.96 -0.59
CA PRO A 77 14.44 16.29 -0.87
C PRO A 77 14.24 17.20 -2.09
N ASN A 78 15.28 17.87 -2.57
CA ASN A 78 15.19 18.81 -3.70
C ASN A 78 16.02 18.37 -4.91
N SER A 79 16.55 17.15 -4.93
CA SER A 79 17.38 16.67 -6.03
C SER A 79 16.53 16.13 -7.18
N PRO A 80 16.62 16.72 -8.39
CA PRO A 80 15.96 16.17 -9.57
C PRO A 80 16.39 14.73 -9.83
N GLY A 81 15.43 13.86 -10.20
CA GLY A 81 15.69 12.44 -10.44
C GLY A 81 15.73 11.56 -9.20
N VAL A 82 16.05 12.10 -8.01
CA VAL A 82 15.95 11.37 -6.74
C VAL A 82 14.52 11.32 -6.25
N GLN A 83 13.78 12.41 -6.47
CA GLN A 83 12.33 12.44 -6.28
C GLN A 83 11.62 12.33 -7.63
N PHE A 84 10.48 11.68 -7.65
CA PHE A 84 9.64 11.63 -8.85
C PHE A 84 8.17 11.43 -8.49
N ILE A 85 7.31 11.74 -9.45
CA ILE A 85 5.90 11.32 -9.47
C ILE A 85 5.71 10.57 -10.78
N SER A 86 5.28 9.32 -10.70
CA SER A 86 4.91 8.50 -11.87
C SER A 86 3.41 8.25 -11.92
N LYS A 87 2.91 8.10 -13.16
CA LYS A 87 1.53 7.71 -13.46
C LYS A 87 1.59 6.34 -14.10
N ASN A 88 1.00 5.36 -13.46
CA ASN A 88 0.98 4.00 -13.94
C ASN A 88 -0.45 3.65 -14.32
N LYS A 89 -0.68 3.29 -15.58
CA LYS A 89 -1.99 2.82 -16.01
C LYS A 89 -2.30 1.51 -15.30
N VAL A 90 -3.45 1.41 -14.66
CA VAL A 90 -3.96 0.14 -14.15
C VAL A 90 -4.40 -0.72 -15.34
N PRO A 91 -3.97 -1.99 -15.45
CA PRO A 91 -4.38 -2.87 -16.54
C PRO A 91 -5.90 -2.98 -16.63
N ASP A 92 -6.40 -3.18 -17.85
CA ASP A 92 -7.83 -3.39 -18.07
C ASP A 92 -8.23 -4.80 -17.61
N PHE A 93 -9.33 -4.91 -16.88
CA PHE A 93 -9.96 -6.15 -16.46
C PHE A 93 -11.49 -5.97 -16.43
N THR A 94 -12.23 -7.06 -16.24
CA THR A 94 -13.69 -6.99 -16.16
C THR A 94 -14.10 -6.35 -14.83
N SER A 95 -14.83 -5.24 -14.90
CA SER A 95 -15.41 -4.58 -13.72
C SER A 95 -16.57 -5.41 -13.17
N VAL A 96 -16.57 -5.62 -11.86
CA VAL A 96 -17.67 -6.25 -11.13
C VAL A 96 -17.97 -5.45 -9.87
N PRO A 97 -19.24 -5.35 -9.44
CA PRO A 97 -19.59 -4.66 -8.19
C PRO A 97 -18.85 -5.27 -6.99
N ASN A 98 -18.48 -4.41 -6.05
CA ASN A 98 -17.73 -4.77 -4.84
C ASN A 98 -16.43 -5.53 -5.18
N GLN A 99 -15.66 -4.95 -6.07
CA GLN A 99 -14.42 -5.54 -6.54
C GLN A 99 -13.29 -5.35 -5.53
N GLU A 100 -12.52 -6.41 -5.35
CA GLU A 100 -11.29 -6.44 -4.60
C GLU A 100 -10.19 -7.04 -5.47
N GLY A 101 -8.97 -6.53 -5.32
CA GLY A 101 -7.82 -7.05 -6.05
C GLY A 101 -6.50 -6.56 -5.48
N VAL A 102 -5.42 -6.95 -6.15
CA VAL A 102 -4.05 -6.54 -5.79
C VAL A 102 -3.37 -5.97 -7.03
N LEU A 103 -2.82 -4.79 -6.88
CA LEU A 103 -1.92 -4.16 -7.84
C LEU A 103 -0.49 -4.36 -7.37
N GLU A 104 0.37 -4.89 -8.23
CA GLU A 104 1.80 -4.97 -7.97
C GLU A 104 2.52 -3.88 -8.76
N ILE A 105 3.42 -3.15 -8.10
CA ILE A 105 4.31 -2.21 -8.74
C ILE A 105 5.74 -2.43 -8.26
N GLY A 106 6.67 -2.57 -9.22
CA GLY A 106 8.07 -2.86 -8.97
C GLY A 106 8.99 -1.73 -9.39
N PHE A 107 10.14 -1.65 -8.72
CA PHE A 107 11.23 -0.72 -9.00
C PHE A 107 12.57 -1.41 -8.90
N ALA A 108 13.56 -0.94 -9.69
CA ALA A 108 14.95 -1.36 -9.58
C ALA A 108 15.80 -0.20 -9.00
N TYR A 109 16.54 -0.47 -7.93
CA TYR A 109 17.39 0.52 -7.29
C TYR A 109 18.77 0.59 -7.93
N ASN A 110 19.13 1.75 -8.50
CA ASN A 110 20.40 1.99 -9.18
C ASN A 110 20.83 0.91 -10.19
N ALA A 111 19.87 0.16 -10.72
CA ALA A 111 20.12 -0.94 -11.62
C ALA A 111 19.11 -0.96 -12.76
N ASN A 112 19.56 -1.30 -13.96
CA ASN A 112 18.67 -1.53 -15.11
C ASN A 112 18.36 -3.03 -15.18
N ILE A 113 17.29 -3.46 -14.54
CA ILE A 113 16.89 -4.85 -14.43
C ILE A 113 15.50 -5.01 -15.03
N GLY A 114 15.41 -5.85 -16.08
CA GLY A 114 14.14 -6.08 -16.76
C GLY A 114 13.48 -4.78 -17.24
N ASN A 115 12.18 -4.68 -17.05
CA ASN A 115 11.38 -3.49 -17.41
C ASN A 115 10.99 -2.64 -16.20
N TYR A 116 11.64 -2.81 -15.05
CA TYR A 116 11.30 -2.04 -13.87
C TYR A 116 11.84 -0.61 -13.95
N PRO A 117 11.01 0.40 -13.63
CA PRO A 117 11.48 1.77 -13.49
C PRO A 117 12.64 1.86 -12.51
N VAL A 118 13.69 2.58 -12.92
CA VAL A 118 14.86 2.77 -12.05
C VAL A 118 14.58 3.86 -11.05
N ILE A 119 14.82 3.55 -9.76
CA ILE A 119 14.86 4.53 -8.68
C ILE A 119 16.30 4.77 -8.25
N THR A 120 16.64 6.01 -7.95
CA THR A 120 17.98 6.40 -7.53
C THR A 120 17.99 6.87 -6.09
N GLY A 121 19.10 6.66 -5.41
CA GLY A 121 19.37 7.22 -4.09
C GLY A 121 19.99 8.60 -4.14
N CYS A 122 20.50 9.04 -3.00
CA CYS A 122 21.10 10.36 -2.81
C CYS A 122 22.62 10.37 -3.15
N GLY A 123 22.97 10.01 -4.39
CA GLY A 123 24.35 10.00 -4.86
C GLY A 123 25.26 9.11 -4.00
N ASN A 124 26.27 9.72 -3.35
CA ASN A 124 27.27 9.00 -2.54
C ASN A 124 26.86 8.81 -1.07
N LYS A 125 25.59 8.97 -0.72
CA LYS A 125 25.08 8.85 0.65
C LYS A 125 24.00 7.78 0.70
N ASN A 126 23.92 7.08 1.83
CA ASN A 126 22.72 6.31 2.14
C ASN A 126 21.54 7.27 2.24
N ASP A 127 20.37 6.83 1.76
CA ASP A 127 19.15 7.62 1.77
C ASP A 127 18.03 6.85 2.48
N THR A 128 17.00 7.55 2.86
CA THR A 128 15.74 6.96 3.32
C THR A 128 14.62 7.57 2.51
N ALA A 129 13.91 6.73 1.78
CA ALA A 129 12.81 7.15 0.93
C ALA A 129 11.46 6.75 1.51
N THR A 130 10.44 7.56 1.25
CA THR A 130 9.04 7.23 1.50
C THR A 130 8.31 7.25 0.17
N PHE A 131 7.43 6.27 -0.04
CA PHE A 131 6.59 6.20 -1.24
C PHE A 131 5.16 6.50 -0.85
N LYS A 132 4.51 7.36 -1.66
CA LYS A 132 3.09 7.69 -1.54
C LYS A 132 2.37 7.17 -2.76
N PHE A 133 1.20 6.59 -2.53
CA PHE A 133 0.35 6.01 -3.57
C PHE A 133 -1.05 6.58 -3.46
N TRP A 134 -1.70 6.81 -4.60
CA TRP A 134 -3.13 7.07 -4.69
C TRP A 134 -3.68 6.53 -6.00
N LEU A 135 -4.86 5.95 -5.92
CA LEU A 135 -5.55 5.28 -7.01
C LEU A 135 -6.73 6.12 -7.48
N ARG A 136 -6.85 6.29 -8.78
CA ARG A 136 -8.00 6.95 -9.40
C ARG A 136 -8.77 5.93 -10.22
N ASP A 137 -10.09 5.92 -10.07
CA ASP A 137 -11.01 5.12 -10.87
C ASP A 137 -11.41 5.80 -12.20
N LYS A 138 -12.18 5.11 -13.04
CA LYS A 138 -12.71 5.66 -14.29
C LYS A 138 -13.71 6.80 -14.08
N ALA A 139 -14.46 6.78 -12.98
CA ALA A 139 -15.37 7.84 -12.58
C ALA A 139 -14.65 9.08 -12.00
N LYS A 140 -13.31 9.04 -11.87
CA LYS A 140 -12.40 10.09 -11.38
C LYS A 140 -12.43 10.28 -9.85
N ASN A 141 -12.98 9.34 -9.10
CA ASN A 141 -12.79 9.33 -7.66
C ASN A 141 -11.34 8.93 -7.35
N ILE A 142 -10.78 9.52 -6.29
CA ILE A 142 -9.38 9.32 -5.89
C ILE A 142 -9.35 8.76 -4.48
N SER A 143 -8.60 7.68 -4.27
CA SER A 143 -8.37 7.09 -2.93
C SER A 143 -7.70 8.07 -1.98
N ASP A 144 -7.72 7.77 -0.69
CA ASP A 144 -6.81 8.40 0.24
C ASP A 144 -5.36 8.03 -0.11
N THR A 145 -4.42 8.89 0.33
CA THR A 145 -3.00 8.65 0.10
C THR A 145 -2.50 7.56 1.03
N LEU A 146 -2.00 6.47 0.46
CA LEU A 146 -1.30 5.41 1.17
C LEU A 146 0.18 5.75 1.24
N VAL A 147 0.77 5.71 2.44
CA VAL A 147 2.18 6.08 2.68
C VAL A 147 2.96 4.85 3.14
N SER A 148 4.07 4.53 2.47
CA SER A 148 4.92 3.41 2.84
C SER A 148 5.65 3.64 4.16
N PRO A 149 6.07 2.57 4.86
CA PRO A 149 7.15 2.69 5.82
C PRO A 149 8.40 3.23 5.13
N PRO A 150 9.38 3.74 5.90
CA PRO A 150 10.67 4.15 5.37
C PRO A 150 11.39 3.01 4.65
N ILE A 151 11.85 3.27 3.42
CA ILE A 151 12.69 2.37 2.63
C ILE A 151 14.12 2.90 2.66
N ILE A 152 15.04 2.08 3.17
CA ILE A 152 16.46 2.41 3.27
C ILE A 152 17.13 2.10 1.93
N LEU A 153 17.85 3.07 1.39
CA LEU A 153 18.60 2.97 0.13
C LEU A 153 20.09 3.05 0.46
N LEU A 154 20.74 1.90 0.48
CA LEU A 154 22.17 1.80 0.77
C LEU A 154 22.98 2.10 -0.50
N ARG A 155 24.09 2.80 -0.29
CA ARG A 155 25.07 3.09 -1.35
C ARG A 155 25.77 1.83 -1.85
#